data_3ba3c215ead437bba7464bba12c9e6a9
#
_entry.id   3ba3c215ead437bba7464bba12c9e6a9
#
_cell.length_a   1.000
_cell.length_b   1.000
_cell.length_c   1.000
_cell.angle_alpha   90.00
_cell.angle_beta   90.00
_cell.angle_gamma   90.00
#
_symmetry.space_group_name_H-M   'P 1'
#
loop_
_entity.id
_entity.type
_entity.pdbx_description
1 polymer ?
#
loop_
_entity_poly.entity_id
_entity_poly.type
_entity_poly.pdbx_seq_one_letter_code
_entity_poly.pdbx_strand_id
1 'polypeptide(L)'
;VGEPIPLDVSGHQTLADMYGVSYGDSKGITFRQLYGGVQEEYLHIPLFSKVSHKIDKMWMEFNRRGYIETPLGRKLSKENLKDMNANKLFNYMLQATETELNMVILSKVMGFLEDKHSKMVLYTYDSYLLDIHSDEFDDLQNLKILIEGNGFPTKIELGDSYSKMNSIDIETMDTI
;
A
#
# COMPACT_ATOMS: atom_id res chain seq x y z
N VAL A 1 12.11 6.61 5.52
CA VAL A 1 11.70 6.94 6.87
C VAL A 1 12.46 6.14 7.91
N GLY A 2 13.40 5.37 7.75
CA GLY A 2 14.12 4.58 8.74
C GLY A 2 14.17 3.12 8.36
N GLU A 3 14.41 2.24 9.30
CA GLU A 3 14.56 0.82 9.06
C GLU A 3 13.26 0.20 8.51
N PRO A 4 13.33 -0.71 7.55
CA PRO A 4 12.16 -1.42 7.08
C PRO A 4 11.53 -2.20 8.25
N ILE A 5 10.21 -2.17 8.35
CA ILE A 5 9.49 -3.06 9.26
C ILE A 5 9.65 -4.47 8.69
N PRO A 6 10.10 -5.46 9.49
CA PRO A 6 10.19 -6.84 9.02
C PRO A 6 8.82 -7.30 8.46
N LEU A 7 8.83 -8.05 7.36
CA LEU A 7 7.60 -8.48 6.66
C LEU A 7 6.74 -9.45 7.51
N ASP A 8 7.35 -10.09 8.48
CA ASP A 8 6.73 -11.01 9.43
C ASP A 8 6.06 -10.31 10.62
N VAL A 9 6.25 -8.99 10.75
CA VAL A 9 5.68 -8.19 11.85
C VAL A 9 4.67 -7.19 11.31
N SER A 10 3.44 -7.24 11.79
CA SER A 10 2.44 -6.23 11.46
C SER A 10 2.85 -4.87 12.02
N GLY A 11 3.05 -3.88 11.15
CA GLY A 11 3.35 -2.51 11.55
C GLY A 11 2.27 -1.92 12.49
N HIS A 12 1.01 -2.31 12.32
CA HIS A 12 -0.06 -1.90 13.22
C HIS A 12 0.02 -2.59 14.60
N GLN A 13 0.52 -3.83 14.67
CA GLN A 13 0.74 -4.49 15.96
C GLN A 13 1.87 -3.82 16.72
N THR A 14 2.99 -3.53 16.05
CA THR A 14 4.11 -2.79 16.66
C THR A 14 3.66 -1.43 17.21
N LEU A 15 2.81 -0.72 16.47
CA LEU A 15 2.26 0.56 16.91
C LEU A 15 1.23 0.38 18.03
N ALA A 16 0.41 -0.69 18.01
CA ALA A 16 -0.51 -1.02 19.11
C ALA A 16 0.23 -1.21 20.44
N ASP A 17 1.34 -1.94 20.41
CA ASP A 17 2.19 -2.16 21.57
C ASP A 17 2.81 -0.84 22.07
N MET A 18 3.24 0.03 21.16
CA MET A 18 3.77 1.37 21.48
C MET A 18 2.72 2.30 22.07
N TYR A 19 1.47 2.20 21.63
CA TYR A 19 0.37 3.02 22.14
C TYR A 19 -0.26 2.45 23.41
N GLY A 20 -0.06 1.17 23.70
CA GLY A 20 -0.77 0.46 24.77
C GLY A 20 -2.25 0.27 24.49
N VAL A 21 -2.62 0.06 23.22
CA VAL A 21 -4.01 -0.09 22.75
C VAL A 21 -4.22 -1.38 21.97
N SER A 22 -5.48 -1.69 21.63
CA SER A 22 -5.78 -2.84 20.77
C SER A 22 -5.27 -2.63 19.33
N TYR A 23 -5.08 -3.73 18.59
CA TYR A 23 -4.72 -3.68 17.17
C TYR A 23 -5.71 -2.86 16.33
N GLY A 24 -7.02 -2.97 16.62
CA GLY A 24 -8.07 -2.22 15.93
C GLY A 24 -7.97 -0.71 16.17
N ASP A 25 -7.75 -0.32 17.44
CA ASP A 25 -7.58 1.08 17.82
C ASP A 25 -6.29 1.66 17.23
N SER A 26 -5.20 0.88 17.22
CA SER A 26 -3.93 1.28 16.59
C SER A 26 -4.11 1.65 15.12
N LYS A 27 -4.88 0.89 14.37
CA LYS A 27 -5.23 1.24 12.97
C LYS A 27 -5.87 2.62 12.88
N GLY A 28 -6.91 2.86 13.69
CA GLY A 28 -7.63 4.14 13.73
C GLY A 28 -6.72 5.32 14.09
N ILE A 29 -5.87 5.15 15.10
CA ILE A 29 -4.89 6.16 15.51
C ILE A 29 -3.90 6.42 14.37
N THR A 30 -3.29 5.38 13.82
CA THR A 30 -2.29 5.50 12.75
C THR A 30 -2.84 6.23 11.54
N PHE A 31 -4.02 5.85 11.05
CA PHE A 31 -4.64 6.53 9.91
C PHE A 31 -4.97 7.99 10.22
N ARG A 32 -5.45 8.28 11.43
CA ARG A 32 -5.72 9.68 11.84
C ARG A 32 -4.46 10.52 11.83
N GLN A 33 -3.33 10.00 12.34
CA GLN A 33 -2.05 10.71 12.33
C GLN A 33 -1.50 10.88 10.91
N LEU A 34 -1.61 9.87 10.06
CA LEU A 34 -1.10 9.94 8.69
C LEU A 34 -1.94 10.87 7.80
N TYR A 35 -3.26 10.80 7.90
CA TYR A 35 -4.16 11.54 7.00
C TYR A 35 -4.64 12.88 7.57
N GLY A 36 -4.77 13.00 8.89
CA GLY A 36 -5.22 14.23 9.56
C GLY A 36 -4.09 15.17 9.99
N GLY A 37 -2.86 14.67 9.95
CA GLY A 37 -1.68 15.35 10.51
C GLY A 37 -1.34 14.81 11.90
N VAL A 38 -0.05 14.85 12.22
CA VAL A 38 0.46 14.29 13.47
C VAL A 38 0.14 15.25 14.63
N GLN A 39 -0.59 14.72 15.62
CA GLN A 39 -0.92 15.45 16.86
C GLN A 39 0.29 15.46 17.82
N GLU A 40 0.41 16.52 18.62
CA GLU A 40 1.56 16.74 19.52
C GLU A 40 1.81 15.57 20.46
N GLU A 41 0.75 14.96 20.98
CA GLU A 41 0.81 13.82 21.91
C GLU A 41 1.50 12.58 21.31
N TYR A 42 1.55 12.44 19.97
CA TYR A 42 2.18 11.32 19.26
C TYR A 42 3.59 11.61 18.74
N LEU A 43 4.08 12.86 18.87
CA LEU A 43 5.43 13.23 18.40
C LEU A 43 6.56 12.52 19.13
N HIS A 44 6.30 11.97 20.31
CA HIS A 44 7.29 11.18 21.05
C HIS A 44 7.55 9.81 20.36
N ILE A 45 6.65 9.37 19.48
CA ILE A 45 6.81 8.13 18.71
C ILE A 45 7.69 8.43 17.49
N PRO A 46 8.84 7.74 17.33
CA PRO A 46 9.82 8.06 16.28
C PRO A 46 9.24 8.07 14.86
N LEU A 47 8.30 7.18 14.57
CA LEU A 47 7.61 7.16 13.28
C LEU A 47 6.89 8.48 13.01
N PHE A 48 6.07 8.93 13.95
CA PHE A 48 5.26 10.14 13.75
C PHE A 48 6.09 11.41 13.78
N SER A 49 7.14 11.47 14.59
CA SER A 49 8.10 12.57 14.53
C SER A 49 8.73 12.70 13.13
N LYS A 50 9.15 11.57 12.53
CA LYS A 50 9.70 11.54 11.17
C LYS A 50 8.65 11.93 10.11
N VAL A 51 7.41 11.47 10.27
CA VAL A 51 6.29 11.83 9.37
C VAL A 51 6.01 13.32 9.44
N SER A 52 5.89 13.90 10.63
CA SER A 52 5.67 15.34 10.82
C SER A 52 6.77 16.15 10.13
N HIS A 53 8.03 15.82 10.39
CA HIS A 53 9.17 16.48 9.73
C HIS A 53 9.14 16.33 8.20
N LYS A 54 8.74 15.16 7.68
CA LYS A 54 8.60 14.94 6.24
C LYS A 54 7.50 15.80 5.63
N ILE A 55 6.36 15.95 6.31
CA ILE A 55 5.24 16.81 5.91
C ILE A 55 5.71 18.26 5.78
N ASP A 56 6.38 18.78 6.80
CA ASP A 56 6.88 20.16 6.81
C ASP A 56 7.89 20.42 5.70
N LYS A 57 8.87 19.53 5.55
CA LYS A 57 9.88 19.62 4.49
C LYS A 57 9.24 19.63 3.10
N MET A 58 8.27 18.75 2.90
CA MET A 58 7.57 18.60 1.64
C MET A 58 6.73 19.85 1.32
N TRP A 59 6.07 20.43 2.33
CA TRP A 59 5.30 21.67 2.21
C TRP A 59 6.19 22.87 1.86
N MET A 60 7.34 22.99 2.52
CA MET A 60 8.33 24.03 2.19
C MET A 60 8.83 23.91 0.75
N GLU A 61 9.14 22.68 0.31
CA GLU A 61 9.60 22.43 -1.06
C GLU A 61 8.52 22.76 -2.10
N PHE A 62 7.28 22.32 -1.86
CA PHE A 62 6.13 22.63 -2.72
C PHE A 62 5.90 24.14 -2.86
N ASN A 63 6.02 24.88 -1.75
CA ASN A 63 5.89 26.33 -1.79
C ASN A 63 7.03 27.03 -2.53
N ARG A 64 8.24 26.51 -2.41
CA ARG A 64 9.43 27.05 -3.07
C ARG A 64 9.49 26.75 -4.57
N ARG A 65 9.21 25.48 -4.96
CA ARG A 65 9.37 25.00 -6.35
C ARG A 65 8.08 25.07 -7.18
N GLY A 66 6.93 25.19 -6.53
CA GLY A 66 5.62 25.11 -7.19
C GLY A 66 5.15 23.68 -7.48
N TYR A 67 5.95 22.66 -7.14
CA TYR A 67 5.63 21.26 -7.29
C TYR A 67 6.48 20.37 -6.37
N ILE A 68 6.04 19.14 -6.19
CA ILE A 68 6.82 18.02 -5.64
C ILE A 68 6.75 16.84 -6.60
N GLU A 69 7.66 15.89 -6.45
CA GLU A 69 7.70 14.67 -7.29
C GLU A 69 7.52 13.42 -6.42
N THR A 70 6.74 12.46 -6.94
CA THR A 70 6.68 11.12 -6.37
C THR A 70 8.01 10.39 -6.58
N PRO A 71 8.27 9.27 -5.88
CA PRO A 71 9.46 8.45 -6.12
C PRO A 71 9.62 7.96 -7.58
N LEU A 72 8.52 7.83 -8.32
CA LEU A 72 8.53 7.42 -9.73
C LEU A 72 8.51 8.60 -10.71
N GLY A 73 8.63 9.85 -10.21
CA GLY A 73 8.85 11.03 -11.04
C GLY A 73 7.58 11.79 -11.44
N ARG A 74 6.40 11.39 -10.97
CA ARG A 74 5.17 12.13 -11.22
C ARG A 74 5.18 13.46 -10.47
N LYS A 75 4.89 14.55 -11.20
CA LYS A 75 4.81 15.89 -10.62
C LYS A 75 3.42 16.20 -10.07
N LEU A 76 3.37 16.61 -8.82
CA LEU A 76 2.20 17.18 -8.16
C LEU A 76 2.40 18.69 -8.08
N SER A 77 1.77 19.45 -8.99
CA SER A 77 2.00 20.89 -9.16
C SER A 77 0.89 21.74 -8.56
N LYS A 78 1.23 22.99 -8.16
CA LYS A 78 0.27 23.99 -7.67
C LYS A 78 -0.80 24.34 -8.70
N GLU A 79 -0.50 24.22 -9.99
CA GLU A 79 -1.45 24.48 -11.05
C GLU A 79 -2.64 23.52 -11.03
N ASN A 80 -2.36 22.24 -10.70
CA ASN A 80 -3.33 21.17 -10.68
C ASN A 80 -3.97 20.95 -9.31
N LEU A 81 -3.30 21.41 -8.24
CA LEU A 81 -3.71 21.17 -6.85
C LEU A 81 -4.11 22.50 -6.21
N LYS A 82 -5.42 22.76 -6.14
CA LYS A 82 -5.98 23.95 -5.50
C LYS A 82 -6.26 23.68 -4.02
N ASP A 83 -6.26 24.74 -3.21
CA ASP A 83 -6.61 24.71 -1.78
C ASP A 83 -5.81 23.67 -0.96
N MET A 84 -4.50 23.55 -1.27
CA MET A 84 -3.60 22.65 -0.59
C MET A 84 -3.17 23.19 0.78
N ASN A 85 -2.97 22.27 1.70
CA ASN A 85 -2.18 22.44 2.92
C ASN A 85 -1.18 21.29 3.05
N ALA A 86 -0.31 21.36 4.04
CA ALA A 86 0.77 20.39 4.23
C ALA A 86 0.27 18.95 4.35
N ASN A 87 -0.79 18.72 5.12
CA ASN A 87 -1.37 17.38 5.33
C ASN A 87 -2.06 16.84 4.08
N LYS A 88 -2.85 17.67 3.39
CA LYS A 88 -3.46 17.29 2.11
C LYS A 88 -2.40 16.92 1.08
N LEU A 89 -1.33 17.72 0.97
CA LEU A 89 -0.25 17.44 0.04
C LEU A 89 0.43 16.11 0.34
N PHE A 90 0.68 15.81 1.62
CA PHE A 90 1.24 14.53 2.04
C PHE A 90 0.33 13.36 1.67
N ASN A 91 -0.98 13.48 1.89
CA ASN A 91 -1.96 12.47 1.50
C ASN A 91 -1.97 12.23 -0.02
N TYR A 92 -1.96 13.30 -0.81
CA TYR A 92 -1.86 13.17 -2.28
C TYR A 92 -0.57 12.48 -2.70
N MET A 93 0.56 12.79 -2.03
CA MET A 93 1.83 12.12 -2.29
C MET A 93 1.77 10.62 -1.98
N LEU A 94 1.20 10.23 -0.84
CA LEU A 94 1.04 8.82 -0.45
C LEU A 94 0.18 8.07 -1.47
N GLN A 95 -1.01 8.60 -1.77
CA GLN A 95 -1.95 7.98 -2.71
C GLN A 95 -1.39 7.92 -4.14
N ALA A 96 -0.70 8.97 -4.61
CA ALA A 96 -0.06 8.96 -5.90
C ALA A 96 1.04 7.91 -5.98
N THR A 97 1.87 7.81 -4.94
CA THR A 97 2.95 6.81 -4.87
C THR A 97 2.39 5.38 -4.87
N GLU A 98 1.36 5.12 -4.05
CA GLU A 98 0.67 3.83 -4.00
C GLU A 98 0.09 3.46 -5.38
N THR A 99 -0.64 4.38 -6.00
CA THR A 99 -1.21 4.16 -7.34
C THR A 99 -0.12 3.85 -8.38
N GLU A 100 0.98 4.58 -8.38
CA GLU A 100 2.08 4.35 -9.32
C GLU A 100 2.75 2.98 -9.10
N LEU A 101 3.00 2.59 -7.86
CA LEU A 101 3.55 1.27 -7.53
C LEU A 101 2.59 0.16 -7.98
N ASN A 102 1.30 0.31 -7.71
CA ASN A 102 0.29 -0.66 -8.12
C ASN A 102 0.14 -0.74 -9.64
N MET A 103 0.31 0.37 -10.38
CA MET A 103 0.34 0.34 -11.86
C MET A 103 1.54 -0.45 -12.40
N VAL A 104 2.69 -0.36 -11.76
CA VAL A 104 3.87 -1.17 -12.13
C VAL A 104 3.59 -2.66 -11.89
N ILE A 105 3.01 -3.02 -10.74
CA ILE A 105 2.61 -4.40 -10.44
C ILE A 105 1.56 -4.88 -11.44
N LEU A 106 0.52 -4.08 -11.69
CA LEU A 106 -0.55 -4.38 -12.64
C LEU A 106 0.01 -4.74 -14.02
N SER A 107 0.95 -3.94 -14.51
CA SER A 107 1.61 -4.20 -15.81
C SER A 107 2.33 -5.56 -15.83
N LYS A 108 3.01 -5.92 -14.73
CA LYS A 108 3.68 -7.20 -14.60
C LYS A 108 2.69 -8.37 -14.56
N VAL A 109 1.61 -8.24 -13.78
CA VAL A 109 0.55 -9.26 -13.68
C VAL A 109 -0.12 -9.46 -15.03
N MET A 110 -0.43 -8.37 -15.75
CA MET A 110 -1.01 -8.46 -17.10
C MET A 110 -0.06 -9.16 -18.08
N GLY A 111 1.24 -8.84 -18.05
CA GLY A 111 2.24 -9.51 -18.88
C GLY A 111 2.38 -11.00 -18.54
N PHE A 112 2.31 -11.36 -17.25
CA PHE A 112 2.34 -12.76 -16.82
C PHE A 112 1.12 -13.56 -17.31
N LEU A 113 -0.05 -12.93 -17.41
CA LEU A 113 -1.31 -13.56 -17.82
C LEU A 113 -1.54 -13.51 -19.34
N GLU A 114 -0.66 -12.89 -20.14
CA GLU A 114 -0.90 -12.62 -21.57
C GLU A 114 -1.21 -13.91 -22.34
N ASP A 115 -0.37 -14.95 -22.16
CA ASP A 115 -0.47 -16.23 -22.86
C ASP A 115 -1.20 -17.32 -22.04
N LYS A 116 -1.89 -16.94 -20.95
CA LYS A 116 -2.59 -17.87 -20.06
C LYS A 116 -4.09 -17.87 -20.29
N HIS A 117 -4.73 -18.94 -19.83
CA HIS A 117 -6.20 -19.04 -19.78
C HIS A 117 -6.78 -18.19 -18.66
N SER A 118 -6.07 -18.10 -17.53
CA SER A 118 -6.41 -17.23 -16.41
C SER A 118 -6.43 -15.77 -16.83
N LYS A 119 -7.38 -15.00 -16.28
CA LYS A 119 -7.59 -13.60 -16.67
C LYS A 119 -7.76 -12.70 -15.47
N MET A 120 -7.30 -11.46 -15.60
CA MET A 120 -7.65 -10.41 -14.66
C MET A 120 -9.07 -9.91 -14.94
N VAL A 121 -9.91 -9.94 -13.91
CA VAL A 121 -11.31 -9.52 -13.99
C VAL A 121 -11.48 -8.09 -13.51
N LEU A 122 -10.81 -7.73 -12.40
CA LEU A 122 -10.95 -6.42 -11.79
C LEU A 122 -9.67 -6.04 -11.05
N TYR A 123 -9.32 -4.77 -11.15
CA TYR A 123 -8.34 -4.10 -10.30
C TYR A 123 -9.06 -3.04 -9.47
N THR A 124 -8.89 -3.05 -8.16
CA THR A 124 -9.49 -2.07 -7.26
C THR A 124 -8.50 -1.69 -6.17
N TYR A 125 -7.98 -0.47 -6.23
CA TYR A 125 -7.00 0.09 -5.28
C TYR A 125 -5.75 -0.79 -5.12
N ASP A 126 -5.70 -1.59 -4.06
CA ASP A 126 -4.62 -2.48 -3.65
C ASP A 126 -4.94 -3.96 -3.88
N SER A 127 -6.02 -4.28 -4.59
CA SER A 127 -6.47 -5.64 -4.83
C SER A 127 -6.64 -5.99 -6.30
N TYR A 128 -6.37 -7.26 -6.63
CA TYR A 128 -6.52 -7.86 -7.95
C TYR A 128 -7.49 -9.01 -7.86
N LEU A 129 -8.57 -8.96 -8.63
CA LEU A 129 -9.49 -10.09 -8.82
C LEU A 129 -9.11 -10.81 -10.10
N LEU A 130 -8.80 -12.08 -9.96
CA LEU A 130 -8.38 -12.95 -11.05
C LEU A 130 -9.40 -14.08 -11.20
N ASP A 131 -9.68 -14.48 -12.43
CA ASP A 131 -10.34 -15.73 -12.77
C ASP A 131 -9.25 -16.73 -13.16
N ILE A 132 -9.01 -17.70 -12.29
CA ILE A 132 -7.89 -18.65 -12.43
C ILE A 132 -8.41 -19.93 -13.07
N HIS A 133 -7.80 -20.31 -14.22
CA HIS A 133 -8.08 -21.58 -14.86
C HIS A 133 -7.53 -22.75 -14.01
N SER A 134 -8.28 -23.85 -13.93
CA SER A 134 -7.92 -24.99 -13.09
C SER A 134 -6.52 -25.57 -13.34
N ASP A 135 -6.10 -25.59 -14.60
CA ASP A 135 -4.78 -26.12 -14.99
C ASP A 135 -3.62 -25.17 -14.70
N GLU A 136 -3.92 -23.96 -14.19
CA GLU A 136 -2.94 -22.90 -13.89
C GLU A 136 -2.89 -22.55 -12.38
N PHE A 137 -3.43 -23.41 -11.52
CA PHE A 137 -3.39 -23.18 -10.07
C PHE A 137 -1.96 -23.11 -9.52
N ASP A 138 -1.02 -23.81 -10.09
CA ASP A 138 0.40 -23.76 -9.72
C ASP A 138 1.03 -22.37 -9.96
N ASP A 139 0.44 -21.56 -10.83
CA ASP A 139 0.88 -20.21 -11.10
C ASP A 139 0.56 -19.21 -9.98
N LEU A 140 -0.32 -19.56 -9.04
CA LEU A 140 -0.68 -18.68 -7.91
C LEU A 140 0.54 -18.30 -7.08
N GLN A 141 1.49 -19.22 -6.87
CA GLN A 141 2.73 -18.93 -6.16
C GLN A 141 3.59 -17.91 -6.93
N ASN A 142 3.69 -18.05 -8.24
CA ASN A 142 4.44 -17.12 -9.09
C ASN A 142 3.77 -15.74 -9.12
N LEU A 143 2.44 -15.69 -9.18
CA LEU A 143 1.67 -14.44 -9.08
C LEU A 143 1.87 -13.74 -7.73
N LYS A 144 1.84 -14.50 -6.63
CA LYS A 144 2.14 -13.97 -5.29
C LYS A 144 3.51 -13.32 -5.24
N ILE A 145 4.55 -14.04 -5.66
CA ILE A 145 5.94 -13.56 -5.70
C ILE A 145 6.04 -12.26 -6.53
N LEU A 146 5.37 -12.24 -7.68
CA LEU A 146 5.37 -11.09 -8.58
C LEU A 146 4.71 -9.86 -7.95
N ILE A 147 3.58 -10.04 -7.27
CA ILE A 147 2.85 -8.97 -6.60
C ILE A 147 3.65 -8.46 -5.39
N GLU A 148 4.24 -9.37 -4.61
CA GLU A 148 5.05 -9.04 -3.42
C GLU A 148 6.45 -8.47 -3.75
N GLY A 149 6.84 -8.46 -5.01
CA GLY A 149 8.16 -7.99 -5.46
C GLY A 149 8.49 -6.53 -5.09
N ASN A 150 7.52 -5.75 -4.63
CA ASN A 150 7.71 -4.40 -4.08
C ASN A 150 7.82 -4.38 -2.53
N GLY A 151 7.87 -5.56 -1.88
CA GLY A 151 8.03 -5.69 -0.43
C GLY A 151 6.76 -5.51 0.40
N PHE A 152 5.58 -5.59 -0.23
CA PHE A 152 4.29 -5.57 0.47
C PHE A 152 3.71 -6.99 0.52
N PRO A 153 3.39 -7.51 1.71
CA PRO A 153 2.80 -8.85 1.84
C PRO A 153 1.40 -8.88 1.25
N THR A 154 1.06 -9.98 0.60
CA THR A 154 -0.23 -10.18 -0.06
C THR A 154 -1.06 -11.24 0.66
N LYS A 155 -2.32 -10.90 0.93
CA LYS A 155 -3.33 -11.86 1.37
C LYS A 155 -4.02 -12.44 0.13
N ILE A 156 -4.16 -13.76 0.07
CA ILE A 156 -4.86 -14.43 -1.00
C ILE A 156 -6.17 -14.99 -0.47
N GLU A 157 -7.21 -14.80 -1.25
CA GLU A 157 -8.53 -15.37 -1.01
C GLU A 157 -8.97 -16.11 -2.26
N LEU A 158 -9.52 -17.32 -2.09
CA LEU A 158 -10.01 -18.17 -3.16
C LEU A 158 -11.47 -18.56 -2.92
N GLY A 159 -12.26 -18.63 -3.97
CA GLY A 159 -13.66 -19.07 -3.92
C GLY A 159 -14.33 -19.07 -5.29
N ASP A 160 -15.48 -19.70 -5.37
CA ASP A 160 -16.27 -19.83 -6.62
C ASP A 160 -16.94 -18.50 -7.03
N SER A 161 -16.95 -17.51 -6.17
CA SER A 161 -17.53 -16.20 -6.45
C SER A 161 -16.95 -15.12 -5.52
N TYR A 162 -16.95 -13.88 -5.96
CA TYR A 162 -16.44 -12.73 -5.21
C TYR A 162 -17.01 -12.60 -3.80
N SER A 163 -18.25 -13.01 -3.58
CA SER A 163 -18.92 -12.96 -2.26
C SER A 163 -18.64 -14.17 -1.36
N LYS A 164 -17.93 -15.18 -1.85
CA LYS A 164 -17.68 -16.45 -1.15
C LYS A 164 -16.21 -16.84 -1.24
N MET A 165 -15.33 -15.92 -0.89
CA MET A 165 -13.90 -16.16 -0.85
C MET A 165 -13.43 -16.46 0.57
N ASN A 166 -12.47 -17.38 0.69
CA ASN A 166 -11.81 -17.73 1.93
C ASN A 166 -10.31 -17.45 1.82
N SER A 167 -9.71 -16.99 2.91
CA SER A 167 -8.26 -16.85 2.99
C SER A 167 -7.60 -18.22 2.82
N ILE A 168 -6.61 -18.25 1.97
CA ILE A 168 -5.78 -19.43 1.75
C ILE A 168 -4.31 -19.09 2.00
N ASP A 169 -3.57 -20.10 2.43
CA ASP A 169 -2.12 -20.06 2.50
C ASP A 169 -1.58 -20.99 1.41
N ILE A 170 -0.99 -20.39 0.38
CA ILE A 170 -0.48 -21.15 -0.77
C ILE A 170 0.70 -22.05 -0.37
N GLU A 171 1.47 -21.67 0.67
CA GLU A 171 2.63 -22.44 1.11
C GLU A 171 2.24 -23.79 1.74
N THR A 172 1.00 -23.88 2.24
CA THR A 172 0.43 -25.09 2.87
C THR A 172 -0.54 -25.84 1.95
N MET A 173 -0.81 -25.32 0.75
CA MET A 173 -1.63 -26.04 -0.24
C MET A 173 -0.80 -27.17 -0.83
N ASP A 174 -1.01 -28.39 -0.33
CA ASP A 174 -0.60 -29.59 -1.06
C ASP A 174 -1.26 -29.56 -2.46
N THR A 175 -0.48 -29.87 -3.46
CA THR A 175 -0.91 -29.95 -4.86
C THR A 175 -2.15 -30.87 -4.93
N ILE A 176 -3.31 -30.30 -5.24
CA ILE A 176 -4.56 -31.00 -5.42
C ILE A 176 -4.55 -31.72 -6.76
#